data_01c3dcc1fe8d5d141ba7fdfbbe8c3be2
#
_entry.id   01c3dcc1fe8d5d141ba7fdfbbe8c3be2
#
_cell.length_a   1.000
_cell.length_b   1.000
_cell.length_c   1.000
_cell.angle_alpha   90.00
_cell.angle_beta   90.00
_cell.angle_gamma   90.00
#
_symmetry.space_group_name_H-M   'P 1'
#
loop_
_entity.id
_entity.type
_entity.pdbx_description
1 polymer ?
#
loop_
_entity_poly.entity_id
_entity_poly.type
_entity_poly.pdbx_seq_one_letter_code
_entity_poly.pdbx_strand_id
1 'polypeptide(L)'
;MCSLTAAPPASAASLCKAFQDAIADARSVVAAAPFVADEAERAEGPRYLAANITAALQDALLSADPARPQFGRGDLRYDLGLSNPDNVYYLARIEPGAEYRIVGAHGTSADLTIQALIGYPGTGSLGQNAGLLRLAQIDFSEGGRFEVGVSSEPRSGKWLEIAPGADTLVIRETFQDWASEQPGSYRLERVGGPRSDARPSRAQLGAALLEAAFLLRTQSDLYVRVVAGFLGLIPPGPGNPAPTALPPNVLTPPIETANGLPGQRSSIVQFALGEGQAMIVTASPSRFPYQGFQVGNVWFESFEWARHQTSLTTAQARADADGRYRFVISPTDPGVPNWLDTRGQRRGFAFMRWQGLDEDIPPADFPTAEIVDLASLRSELPADTPTIDPPTRQRLLAIREILASRRLRQTGGPVRELALRLGELARVLGTRCPFSNLVPRNATQVGTRNLD
;
A
#
# COMPACT_ATOMS: atom_id res chain seq x y z
N MET A 1 -18.86 38.87 -24.22
CA MET A 1 -19.20 37.44 -24.16
C MET A 1 -18.20 36.67 -25.02
N CYS A 2 -17.09 36.19 -24.42
CA CYS A 2 -16.18 35.27 -25.11
C CYS A 2 -16.75 33.87 -24.97
N SER A 3 -17.20 33.29 -26.07
CA SER A 3 -17.58 31.89 -26.17
C SER A 3 -16.34 31.03 -25.99
N LEU A 4 -16.21 30.38 -24.86
CA LEU A 4 -15.25 29.30 -24.64
C LEU A 4 -15.72 28.11 -25.48
N THR A 5 -15.24 28.02 -26.72
CA THR A 5 -15.38 26.80 -27.53
C THR A 5 -14.61 25.70 -26.82
N ALA A 6 -15.31 24.68 -26.30
CA ALA A 6 -14.70 23.50 -25.72
C ALA A 6 -13.74 22.89 -26.77
N ALA A 7 -12.51 22.65 -26.35
CA ALA A 7 -11.54 21.97 -27.21
C ALA A 7 -12.10 20.63 -27.72
N PRO A 8 -11.86 20.23 -28.98
CA PRO A 8 -12.38 18.98 -29.49
C PRO A 8 -11.82 17.80 -28.63
N PRO A 9 -12.61 16.75 -28.42
CA PRO A 9 -12.18 15.61 -27.62
C PRO A 9 -10.92 14.99 -28.23
N ALA A 10 -9.93 14.71 -27.39
CA ALA A 10 -8.66 14.13 -27.80
C ALA A 10 -8.87 12.84 -28.62
N SER A 11 -8.11 12.67 -29.70
CA SER A 11 -8.20 11.46 -30.52
C SER A 11 -7.65 10.25 -29.76
N ALA A 12 -8.10 9.04 -30.10
CA ALA A 12 -7.53 7.81 -29.51
C ALA A 12 -6.02 7.73 -29.69
N ALA A 13 -5.50 8.19 -30.84
CA ALA A 13 -4.05 8.23 -31.12
C ALA A 13 -3.30 9.19 -30.17
N SER A 14 -3.87 10.38 -29.89
CA SER A 14 -3.25 11.33 -28.94
C SER A 14 -3.27 10.84 -27.49
N LEU A 15 -4.33 10.15 -27.08
CA LEU A 15 -4.45 9.54 -25.74
C LEU A 15 -3.42 8.41 -25.55
N CYS A 16 -3.29 7.51 -26.55
CA CYS A 16 -2.27 6.47 -26.54
C CYS A 16 -0.86 7.06 -26.49
N LYS A 17 -0.60 8.11 -27.29
CA LYS A 17 0.71 8.78 -27.28
C LYS A 17 1.01 9.38 -25.89
N ALA A 18 0.08 10.06 -25.28
CA ALA A 18 0.28 10.66 -23.94
C ALA A 18 0.69 9.63 -22.89
N PHE A 19 0.08 8.44 -22.92
CA PHE A 19 0.43 7.37 -21.99
C PHE A 19 1.75 6.68 -22.34
N GLN A 20 2.08 6.52 -23.62
CA GLN A 20 3.39 6.03 -24.08
C GLN A 20 4.52 6.98 -23.66
N ASP A 21 4.31 8.29 -23.81
CA ASP A 21 5.27 9.30 -23.36
C ASP A 21 5.46 9.22 -21.84
N ALA A 22 4.37 9.01 -21.06
CA ALA A 22 4.49 8.83 -19.63
C ALA A 22 5.29 7.58 -19.23
N ILE A 23 5.17 6.47 -19.97
CA ILE A 23 5.99 5.28 -19.74
C ILE A 23 7.45 5.58 -20.04
N ALA A 24 7.74 6.32 -21.12
CA ALA A 24 9.12 6.69 -21.49
C ALA A 24 9.74 7.60 -20.41
N ASP A 25 8.97 8.58 -19.89
CA ASP A 25 9.42 9.47 -18.82
C ASP A 25 9.69 8.69 -17.53
N ALA A 26 8.76 7.84 -17.10
CA ALA A 26 8.92 7.00 -15.90
C ALA A 26 10.12 6.04 -16.04
N ARG A 27 10.32 5.45 -17.22
CA ARG A 27 11.50 4.62 -17.50
C ARG A 27 12.80 5.42 -17.38
N SER A 28 12.80 6.67 -17.81
CA SER A 28 13.99 7.54 -17.68
C SER A 28 14.29 7.85 -16.22
N VAL A 29 13.26 8.11 -15.39
CA VAL A 29 13.39 8.28 -13.93
C VAL A 29 13.97 7.03 -13.28
N VAL A 30 13.46 5.86 -13.61
CA VAL A 30 13.95 4.56 -13.09
C VAL A 30 15.41 4.32 -13.50
N ALA A 31 15.76 4.57 -14.77
CA ALA A 31 17.13 4.39 -15.27
C ALA A 31 18.14 5.34 -14.61
N ALA A 32 17.69 6.52 -14.18
CA ALA A 32 18.51 7.54 -13.54
C ALA A 32 18.49 7.48 -11.99
N ALA A 33 17.86 6.48 -11.39
CA ALA A 33 17.74 6.37 -9.94
C ALA A 33 19.12 6.36 -9.25
N PRO A 34 19.43 7.36 -8.39
CA PRO A 34 20.80 7.61 -7.92
C PRO A 34 21.25 6.62 -6.83
N PHE A 35 20.34 5.81 -6.31
CA PHE A 35 20.59 4.91 -5.19
C PHE A 35 20.94 3.47 -5.61
N VAL A 36 20.83 3.15 -6.89
CA VAL A 36 21.14 1.81 -7.43
C VAL A 36 22.63 1.58 -7.40
N ALA A 37 23.11 0.62 -6.60
CA ALA A 37 24.52 0.37 -6.39
C ALA A 37 25.07 -0.80 -7.24
N ASP A 38 24.24 -1.79 -7.55
CA ASP A 38 24.66 -3.00 -8.25
C ASP A 38 23.63 -3.49 -9.27
N GLU A 39 23.95 -4.60 -9.96
CA GLU A 39 23.13 -5.16 -11.03
C GLU A 39 21.83 -5.81 -10.46
N ALA A 40 21.87 -6.38 -9.24
CA ALA A 40 20.70 -6.97 -8.64
C ALA A 40 19.65 -5.89 -8.30
N GLU A 41 20.08 -4.78 -7.73
CA GLU A 41 19.22 -3.61 -7.48
C GLU A 41 18.70 -3.00 -8.79
N ARG A 42 19.53 -2.95 -9.84
CA ARG A 42 19.15 -2.47 -11.17
C ARG A 42 18.08 -3.35 -11.80
N ALA A 43 18.18 -4.66 -11.64
CA ALA A 43 17.23 -5.62 -12.19
C ALA A 43 15.81 -5.50 -11.57
N GLU A 44 15.66 -4.89 -10.39
CA GLU A 44 14.35 -4.59 -9.78
C GLU A 44 13.66 -3.38 -10.44
N GLY A 45 14.40 -2.47 -11.10
CA GLY A 45 13.83 -1.26 -11.71
C GLY A 45 12.70 -1.52 -12.70
N PRO A 46 12.79 -2.49 -13.63
CA PRO A 46 11.67 -2.87 -14.49
C PRO A 46 10.43 -3.36 -13.72
N ARG A 47 10.59 -4.07 -12.58
CA ARG A 47 9.49 -4.49 -11.72
C ARG A 47 8.82 -3.28 -11.09
N TYR A 48 9.60 -2.37 -10.51
CA TYR A 48 9.12 -1.09 -9.98
C TYR A 48 8.32 -0.29 -11.03
N LEU A 49 8.83 -0.18 -12.27
CA LEU A 49 8.12 0.50 -13.35
C LEU A 49 6.78 -0.19 -13.68
N ALA A 50 6.77 -1.52 -13.77
CA ALA A 50 5.55 -2.28 -14.05
C ALA A 50 4.51 -2.12 -12.93
N ALA A 51 4.94 -2.08 -11.66
CA ALA A 51 4.10 -1.80 -10.51
C ALA A 51 3.46 -0.41 -10.61
N ASN A 52 4.24 0.63 -10.92
CA ASN A 52 3.73 1.99 -11.10
C ASN A 52 2.73 2.10 -12.27
N ILE A 53 2.98 1.44 -13.41
CA ILE A 53 2.04 1.39 -14.53
C ILE A 53 0.71 0.76 -14.10
N THR A 54 0.77 -0.35 -13.38
CA THR A 54 -0.43 -1.06 -12.89
C THR A 54 -1.21 -0.20 -11.91
N ALA A 55 -0.52 0.45 -10.96
CA ALA A 55 -1.11 1.35 -9.99
C ALA A 55 -1.84 2.51 -10.68
N ALA A 56 -1.15 3.22 -11.57
CA ALA A 56 -1.69 4.39 -12.26
C ALA A 56 -2.94 4.05 -13.09
N LEU A 57 -2.92 2.93 -13.81
CA LEU A 57 -4.08 2.47 -14.59
C LEU A 57 -5.26 2.06 -13.68
N GLN A 58 -4.98 1.33 -12.60
CA GLN A 58 -6.02 0.93 -11.66
C GLN A 58 -6.69 2.15 -11.05
N ASP A 59 -5.91 3.06 -10.52
CA ASP A 59 -6.39 4.23 -9.79
C ASP A 59 -7.23 5.13 -10.71
N ALA A 60 -6.72 5.43 -11.89
CA ALA A 60 -7.43 6.28 -12.84
C ALA A 60 -8.72 5.64 -13.40
N LEU A 61 -8.68 4.35 -13.73
CA LEU A 61 -9.83 3.67 -14.31
C LEU A 61 -10.93 3.37 -13.29
N LEU A 62 -10.60 3.09 -12.04
CA LEU A 62 -11.60 2.87 -10.99
C LEU A 62 -12.23 4.18 -10.52
N SER A 63 -11.52 5.30 -10.63
CA SER A 63 -12.01 6.64 -10.29
C SER A 63 -12.70 7.38 -11.46
N ALA A 64 -12.77 6.78 -12.64
CA ALA A 64 -13.25 7.43 -13.86
C ALA A 64 -14.71 7.90 -13.82
N ASP A 65 -15.51 7.46 -12.85
CA ASP A 65 -16.90 7.84 -12.71
C ASP A 65 -17.26 8.19 -11.25
N PRO A 66 -17.10 9.47 -10.85
CA PRO A 66 -17.44 9.92 -9.49
C PRO A 66 -18.95 9.78 -9.14
N ALA A 67 -19.82 9.65 -10.14
CA ALA A 67 -21.24 9.39 -9.91
C ALA A 67 -21.51 7.95 -9.44
N ARG A 68 -20.57 7.04 -9.69
CA ARG A 68 -20.59 5.64 -9.25
C ARG A 68 -19.26 5.29 -8.58
N PRO A 69 -18.98 5.90 -7.42
CA PRO A 69 -17.71 5.70 -6.74
C PRO A 69 -17.55 4.23 -6.34
N GLN A 70 -16.35 3.73 -6.46
CA GLN A 70 -16.00 2.36 -6.07
C GLN A 70 -14.71 2.35 -5.31
N PHE A 71 -14.62 1.47 -4.32
CA PHE A 71 -13.37 1.18 -3.67
C PHE A 71 -12.50 0.29 -4.55
N GLY A 72 -11.32 0.78 -4.94
CA GLY A 72 -10.23 -0.02 -5.47
C GLY A 72 -9.36 -0.59 -4.36
N ARG A 73 -8.62 -1.66 -4.65
CA ARG A 73 -7.66 -2.27 -3.72
C ARG A 73 -6.26 -1.75 -3.98
N GLY A 74 -5.68 -1.08 -2.98
CA GLY A 74 -4.35 -0.48 -3.08
C GLY A 74 -3.18 -1.41 -2.72
N ASP A 75 -3.47 -2.58 -2.13
CA ASP A 75 -2.46 -3.48 -1.56
C ASP A 75 -2.14 -4.72 -2.42
N LEU A 76 -2.92 -5.00 -3.46
CA LEU A 76 -2.86 -6.30 -4.13
C LEU A 76 -1.88 -6.41 -5.31
N ARG A 77 -1.32 -5.31 -5.78
CA ARG A 77 -0.67 -5.31 -7.10
C ARG A 77 0.66 -4.63 -7.16
N TYR A 78 0.97 -3.84 -6.18
CA TYR A 78 2.21 -3.10 -6.12
C TYR A 78 2.53 -2.80 -4.67
N ASP A 79 3.67 -3.21 -4.27
CA ASP A 79 4.15 -3.04 -2.90
C ASP A 79 4.82 -1.67 -2.69
N LEU A 80 4.41 -0.66 -3.50
CA LEU A 80 4.97 0.69 -3.52
C LEU A 80 4.83 1.40 -2.17
N GLY A 81 5.83 2.19 -1.81
CA GLY A 81 5.81 2.97 -0.58
C GLY A 81 5.96 2.12 0.67
N LEU A 82 6.52 0.91 0.56
CA LEU A 82 6.57 -0.07 1.64
C LEU A 82 5.19 -0.25 2.27
N SER A 83 4.17 -0.51 1.42
CA SER A 83 2.82 -0.79 1.87
C SER A 83 2.83 -1.90 2.91
N ASN A 84 2.03 -1.76 3.97
CA ASN A 84 2.05 -2.71 5.06
C ASN A 84 1.40 -4.04 4.65
N PRO A 85 2.13 -5.19 4.65
CA PRO A 85 1.56 -6.50 4.35
C PRO A 85 0.40 -6.93 5.25
N ASP A 86 0.32 -6.34 6.43
CA ASP A 86 -0.72 -6.63 7.41
C ASP A 86 -1.97 -5.77 7.22
N ASN A 87 -1.95 -4.84 6.26
CA ASN A 87 -3.10 -3.99 5.95
C ASN A 87 -3.81 -4.44 4.68
N VAL A 88 -5.12 -4.15 4.63
CA VAL A 88 -5.91 -4.11 3.41
C VAL A 88 -6.37 -2.68 3.20
N TYR A 89 -6.04 -2.12 2.03
CA TYR A 89 -6.38 -0.75 1.68
C TYR A 89 -7.49 -0.73 0.64
N TYR A 90 -8.53 0.07 0.90
CA TYR A 90 -9.58 0.38 -0.05
C TYR A 90 -9.56 1.88 -0.32
N LEU A 91 -9.35 2.27 -1.58
CA LEU A 91 -9.28 3.66 -1.98
C LEU A 91 -10.41 3.98 -2.95
N ALA A 92 -11.02 5.14 -2.78
CA ALA A 92 -12.03 5.66 -3.71
C ALA A 92 -11.85 7.16 -3.89
N ARG A 93 -12.02 7.62 -5.15
CA ARG A 93 -12.13 9.04 -5.43
C ARG A 93 -13.55 9.52 -5.14
N ILE A 94 -13.65 10.69 -4.56
CA ILE A 94 -14.89 11.38 -4.29
C ILE A 94 -14.85 12.78 -4.90
N GLU A 95 -16.02 13.32 -5.19
CA GLU A 95 -16.16 14.70 -5.68
C GLU A 95 -16.24 15.66 -4.49
N PRO A 96 -15.37 16.68 -4.41
CA PRO A 96 -15.42 17.68 -3.34
C PRO A 96 -16.81 18.31 -3.23
N GLY A 97 -17.35 18.41 -2.00
CA GLY A 97 -18.66 18.96 -1.72
C GLY A 97 -19.84 18.02 -1.98
N ALA A 98 -19.62 16.84 -2.57
CA ALA A 98 -20.67 15.83 -2.68
C ALA A 98 -20.79 15.02 -1.38
N GLU A 99 -21.99 14.47 -1.17
CA GLU A 99 -22.31 13.63 -0.03
C GLU A 99 -22.21 12.15 -0.42
N TYR A 100 -21.65 11.35 0.47
CA TYR A 100 -21.52 9.92 0.29
C TYR A 100 -21.98 9.15 1.53
N ARG A 101 -22.17 7.84 1.34
CA ARG A 101 -22.48 6.88 2.39
C ARG A 101 -21.62 5.64 2.20
N ILE A 102 -20.94 5.24 3.27
CA ILE A 102 -20.22 3.98 3.35
C ILE A 102 -21.13 2.99 4.05
N VAL A 103 -21.44 1.89 3.40
CA VAL A 103 -22.19 0.76 3.96
C VAL A 103 -21.27 -0.44 3.97
N GLY A 104 -21.15 -1.10 5.11
CA GLY A 104 -20.22 -2.21 5.24
C GLY A 104 -20.54 -3.17 6.35
N ALA A 105 -19.73 -4.20 6.42
CA ALA A 105 -19.61 -5.07 7.57
C ALA A 105 -18.13 -5.17 7.93
N HIS A 106 -17.80 -4.81 9.17
CA HIS A 106 -16.48 -5.06 9.74
C HIS A 106 -16.32 -6.57 9.91
N GLY A 107 -15.15 -7.08 9.50
CA GLY A 107 -14.78 -8.45 9.79
C GLY A 107 -14.33 -8.61 11.25
N THR A 108 -13.12 -9.07 11.45
CA THR A 108 -12.51 -9.20 12.78
C THR A 108 -11.08 -8.67 12.81
N SER A 109 -10.75 -7.74 11.90
CA SER A 109 -9.43 -7.09 11.87
C SER A 109 -9.17 -6.34 13.18
N ALA A 110 -7.91 -6.30 13.62
CA ALA A 110 -7.51 -5.68 14.88
C ALA A 110 -7.77 -4.17 14.92
N ASP A 111 -7.70 -3.51 13.75
CA ASP A 111 -7.99 -2.07 13.61
C ASP A 111 -8.69 -1.78 12.28
N LEU A 112 -9.53 -0.76 12.29
CA LEU A 112 -10.25 -0.22 11.14
C LEU A 112 -10.23 1.30 11.20
N THR A 113 -9.79 1.92 10.10
CA THR A 113 -9.89 3.38 9.95
C THR A 113 -10.56 3.76 8.64
N ILE A 114 -11.39 4.81 8.69
CA ILE A 114 -11.97 5.46 7.51
C ILE A 114 -11.43 6.88 7.49
N GLN A 115 -10.62 7.19 6.48
CA GLN A 115 -9.90 8.45 6.35
C GLN A 115 -10.30 9.17 5.06
N ALA A 116 -10.53 10.48 5.15
CA ALA A 116 -10.62 11.35 3.98
C ALA A 116 -9.31 12.09 3.78
N LEU A 117 -8.93 12.33 2.53
CA LEU A 117 -7.73 13.05 2.15
C LEU A 117 -8.06 14.17 1.16
N ILE A 118 -7.28 15.25 1.19
CA ILE A 118 -7.14 16.20 0.09
C ILE A 118 -5.89 15.78 -0.70
N GLY A 119 -6.06 15.49 -1.97
CA GLY A 119 -5.03 14.93 -2.82
C GLY A 119 -4.94 13.41 -2.73
N TYR A 120 -4.68 12.80 -3.87
CA TYR A 120 -4.51 11.35 -3.98
C TYR A 120 -3.05 10.96 -3.71
N PRO A 121 -2.79 9.94 -2.91
CA PRO A 121 -1.42 9.47 -2.71
C PRO A 121 -0.76 9.14 -4.06
N GLY A 122 0.42 9.75 -4.30
CA GLY A 122 1.13 9.60 -5.57
C GLY A 122 0.94 10.74 -6.58
N THR A 123 0.06 11.72 -6.32
CA THR A 123 -0.05 12.93 -7.16
C THR A 123 1.02 13.98 -6.83
N GLY A 124 2.22 13.54 -6.47
CA GLY A 124 3.32 14.41 -6.00
C GLY A 124 3.33 14.63 -4.48
N SER A 125 2.37 14.07 -3.75
CA SER A 125 2.27 14.08 -2.29
C SER A 125 1.66 12.79 -1.76
N LEU A 126 1.69 12.61 -0.44
CA LEU A 126 1.00 11.50 0.25
C LEU A 126 -0.47 11.82 0.57
N GLY A 127 -0.97 12.98 0.11
CA GLY A 127 -2.27 13.51 0.50
C GLY A 127 -2.23 14.21 1.86
N GLN A 128 -3.23 15.02 2.15
CA GLN A 128 -3.41 15.71 3.42
C GLN A 128 -4.63 15.13 4.14
N ASN A 129 -4.51 14.82 5.43
CA ASN A 129 -5.65 14.34 6.21
C ASN A 129 -6.78 15.38 6.25
N ALA A 130 -7.98 14.95 5.88
CA ALA A 130 -9.18 15.78 5.75
C ALA A 130 -10.36 15.27 6.59
N GLY A 131 -10.18 14.21 7.35
CA GLY A 131 -11.16 13.59 8.22
C GLY A 131 -10.78 12.17 8.58
N LEU A 132 -11.13 11.72 9.78
CA LEU A 132 -10.79 10.39 10.27
C LEU A 132 -11.86 9.86 11.21
N LEU A 133 -12.30 8.61 10.96
CA LEU A 133 -13.00 7.77 11.94
C LEU A 133 -12.16 6.54 12.25
N ARG A 134 -12.06 6.20 13.53
CA ARG A 134 -11.40 5.01 14.03
C ARG A 134 -12.42 3.93 14.38
N LEU A 135 -11.99 2.68 14.47
CA LEU A 135 -12.82 1.53 14.84
C LEU A 135 -13.73 1.82 16.04
N ALA A 136 -13.18 2.35 17.13
CA ALA A 136 -13.91 2.67 18.34
C ALA A 136 -15.00 3.77 18.19
N GLN A 137 -14.98 4.51 17.09
CA GLN A 137 -15.95 5.58 16.81
C GLN A 137 -17.07 5.11 15.87
N ILE A 138 -17.02 3.89 15.35
CA ILE A 138 -18.03 3.34 14.45
C ILE A 138 -19.05 2.55 15.24
N ASP A 139 -20.33 2.79 14.98
CA ASP A 139 -21.43 2.06 15.61
C ASP A 139 -21.74 0.81 14.79
N PHE A 140 -21.61 -0.36 15.40
CA PHE A 140 -21.88 -1.64 14.76
C PHE A 140 -23.19 -2.22 15.21
N SER A 141 -23.97 -2.72 14.25
CA SER A 141 -25.12 -3.58 14.50
C SER A 141 -24.72 -5.07 14.45
N GLU A 142 -25.68 -5.95 14.61
CA GLU A 142 -25.46 -7.40 14.55
C GLU A 142 -24.73 -7.82 13.27
N GLY A 143 -23.76 -8.71 13.40
CA GLY A 143 -22.89 -9.14 12.30
C GLY A 143 -21.87 -8.10 11.84
N GLY A 144 -21.52 -7.11 12.70
CA GLY A 144 -20.53 -6.09 12.40
C GLY A 144 -20.95 -5.08 11.34
N ARG A 145 -22.26 -4.99 11.01
CA ARG A 145 -22.75 -4.08 9.98
C ARG A 145 -22.74 -2.64 10.48
N PHE A 146 -22.42 -1.72 9.58
CA PHE A 146 -22.41 -0.29 9.88
C PHE A 146 -22.78 0.55 8.66
N GLU A 147 -23.18 1.77 8.93
CA GLU A 147 -23.40 2.82 7.97
C GLU A 147 -22.75 4.12 8.49
N VAL A 148 -21.98 4.79 7.62
CA VAL A 148 -21.32 6.06 7.92
C VAL A 148 -21.61 7.03 6.80
N GLY A 149 -22.23 8.17 7.11
CA GLY A 149 -22.32 9.32 6.22
C GLY A 149 -20.94 9.93 6.01
N VAL A 150 -20.70 10.53 4.85
CA VAL A 150 -19.45 11.26 4.54
C VAL A 150 -19.86 12.60 3.93
N SER A 151 -19.56 13.68 4.62
CA SER A 151 -19.99 15.04 4.21
C SER A 151 -19.17 16.10 4.93
N SER A 152 -18.97 17.26 4.31
CA SER A 152 -18.50 18.48 4.97
C SER A 152 -19.58 19.18 5.82
N GLU A 153 -20.84 18.83 5.62
CA GLU A 153 -21.95 19.36 6.38
C GLU A 153 -22.45 18.36 7.43
N PRO A 154 -22.86 18.82 8.63
CA PRO A 154 -23.38 17.96 9.69
C PRO A 154 -24.53 17.07 9.22
N ARG A 155 -24.54 15.81 9.67
CA ARG A 155 -25.55 14.80 9.37
C ARG A 155 -26.06 14.13 10.63
N SER A 156 -27.29 13.62 10.56
CA SER A 156 -27.81 12.74 11.60
C SER A 156 -27.17 11.35 11.52
N GLY A 157 -27.04 10.68 12.66
CA GLY A 157 -26.40 9.36 12.77
C GLY A 157 -24.87 9.44 12.78
N LYS A 158 -24.23 8.31 12.51
CA LYS A 158 -22.76 8.27 12.43
C LYS A 158 -22.29 8.90 11.12
N TRP A 159 -21.35 9.80 11.24
CA TRP A 159 -20.90 10.61 10.14
C TRP A 159 -19.40 10.90 10.25
N LEU A 160 -18.69 10.77 9.13
CA LEU A 160 -17.33 11.24 8.94
C LEU A 160 -17.39 12.69 8.43
N GLU A 161 -17.04 13.62 9.28
CA GLU A 161 -16.81 15.00 8.87
C GLU A 161 -15.55 15.07 8.01
N ILE A 162 -15.69 15.68 6.82
CA ILE A 162 -14.57 15.86 5.90
C ILE A 162 -14.33 17.34 5.64
N ALA A 163 -13.06 17.74 5.53
CA ALA A 163 -12.72 19.10 5.16
C ALA A 163 -13.20 19.44 3.74
N PRO A 164 -13.61 20.70 3.45
CA PRO A 164 -13.87 21.12 2.09
C PRO A 164 -12.66 20.86 1.19
N GLY A 165 -12.91 20.28 0.02
CA GLY A 165 -11.83 19.91 -0.91
C GLY A 165 -11.34 18.47 -0.75
N ALA A 166 -11.82 17.69 0.22
CA ALA A 166 -11.55 16.25 0.27
C ALA A 166 -12.00 15.57 -1.03
N ASP A 167 -11.09 14.82 -1.64
CA ASP A 167 -11.29 14.18 -2.95
C ASP A 167 -11.00 12.68 -2.95
N THR A 168 -10.56 12.15 -1.82
CA THR A 168 -10.17 10.74 -1.68
C THR A 168 -10.65 10.18 -0.35
N LEU A 169 -11.19 8.95 -0.39
CA LEU A 169 -11.49 8.14 0.80
C LEU A 169 -10.56 6.94 0.84
N VAL A 170 -10.06 6.63 2.03
CA VAL A 170 -9.24 5.45 2.30
C VAL A 170 -9.86 4.70 3.47
N ILE A 171 -10.24 3.43 3.25
CA ILE A 171 -10.51 2.49 4.34
C ILE A 171 -9.26 1.64 4.51
N ARG A 172 -8.82 1.48 5.74
CA ARG A 172 -7.68 0.64 6.08
C ARG A 172 -8.10 -0.34 7.16
N GLU A 173 -8.00 -1.63 6.85
CA GLU A 173 -8.09 -2.71 7.82
C GLU A 173 -6.69 -3.19 8.16
N THR A 174 -6.42 -3.38 9.43
CA THR A 174 -5.12 -3.83 9.94
C THR A 174 -5.29 -5.16 10.66
N PHE A 175 -4.51 -6.15 10.25
CA PHE A 175 -4.57 -7.52 10.74
C PHE A 175 -3.38 -7.80 11.65
N GLN A 176 -3.65 -8.15 12.90
CA GLN A 176 -2.65 -8.57 13.86
C GLN A 176 -2.41 -10.08 13.78
N ASP A 177 -3.49 -10.86 13.64
CA ASP A 177 -3.44 -12.31 13.51
C ASP A 177 -4.11 -12.80 12.23
N TRP A 178 -3.31 -13.15 11.23
CA TRP A 178 -3.81 -13.64 9.94
C TRP A 178 -4.57 -14.96 10.04
N ALA A 179 -4.37 -15.75 11.13
CA ALA A 179 -5.00 -17.06 11.28
C ALA A 179 -6.46 -16.95 11.72
N SER A 180 -6.78 -15.99 12.59
CA SER A 180 -8.11 -15.84 13.21
C SER A 180 -8.91 -14.69 12.60
N GLU A 181 -8.27 -13.65 12.08
CA GLU A 181 -8.93 -12.44 11.60
C GLU A 181 -9.45 -12.57 10.17
N GLN A 182 -10.60 -11.94 9.91
CA GLN A 182 -11.30 -11.95 8.64
C GLN A 182 -11.47 -10.52 8.13
N PRO A 183 -11.28 -10.26 6.81
CA PRO A 183 -11.56 -8.96 6.23
C PRO A 183 -13.05 -8.65 6.21
N GLY A 184 -13.36 -7.37 6.30
CA GLY A 184 -14.69 -6.81 6.12
C GLY A 184 -15.10 -6.66 4.67
N SER A 185 -16.25 -6.03 4.46
CA SER A 185 -16.76 -5.66 3.14
C SER A 185 -17.31 -4.24 3.16
N TYR A 186 -17.00 -3.47 2.12
CA TYR A 186 -17.32 -2.04 2.08
C TYR A 186 -17.85 -1.64 0.71
N ARG A 187 -18.90 -0.81 0.72
CA ARG A 187 -19.50 -0.23 -0.47
C ARG A 187 -19.64 1.28 -0.26
N LEU A 188 -19.29 2.05 -1.27
CA LEU A 188 -19.46 3.50 -1.30
C LEU A 188 -20.63 3.86 -2.22
N GLU A 189 -21.52 4.70 -1.73
CA GLU A 189 -22.70 5.19 -2.45
C GLU A 189 -22.70 6.71 -2.44
N ARG A 190 -22.97 7.35 -3.58
CA ARG A 190 -23.22 8.78 -3.65
C ARG A 190 -24.67 9.07 -3.24
N VAL A 191 -24.89 10.00 -2.34
CA VAL A 191 -26.22 10.41 -1.91
C VAL A 191 -26.78 11.43 -2.88
N GLY A 192 -28.05 11.28 -3.31
CA GLY A 192 -28.73 12.24 -4.20
C GLY A 192 -28.18 12.34 -5.63
N GLY A 193 -27.16 11.54 -5.97
CA GLY A 193 -26.59 11.52 -7.31
C GLY A 193 -27.43 10.71 -8.31
N PRO A 194 -27.25 10.93 -9.61
CA PRO A 194 -27.95 10.14 -10.62
C PRO A 194 -27.52 8.68 -10.52
N ARG A 195 -28.48 7.77 -10.35
CA ARG A 195 -28.25 6.33 -10.54
C ARG A 195 -28.13 6.08 -12.04
N SER A 196 -26.91 6.05 -12.53
CA SER A 196 -26.63 5.73 -13.93
C SER A 196 -26.06 4.32 -14.03
N ASP A 197 -26.76 3.42 -14.71
CA ASP A 197 -26.23 2.12 -15.13
C ASP A 197 -25.43 2.22 -16.44
N ALA A 198 -25.25 3.44 -16.95
CA ALA A 198 -24.52 3.68 -18.16
C ALA A 198 -23.04 3.34 -18.00
N ARG A 199 -22.48 2.72 -19.02
CA ARG A 199 -21.02 2.48 -19.09
C ARG A 199 -20.30 3.82 -19.19
N PRO A 200 -19.03 3.91 -18.72
CA PRO A 200 -18.24 5.11 -18.90
C PRO A 200 -18.21 5.54 -20.37
N SER A 201 -18.41 6.82 -20.59
CA SER A 201 -18.35 7.39 -21.93
C SER A 201 -16.90 7.37 -22.45
N ARG A 202 -16.75 7.50 -23.78
CA ARG A 202 -15.42 7.64 -24.40
C ARG A 202 -14.62 8.82 -23.81
N ALA A 203 -15.29 9.92 -23.49
CA ALA A 203 -14.65 11.08 -22.88
C ALA A 203 -14.14 10.78 -21.48
N GLN A 204 -14.92 10.10 -20.63
CA GLN A 204 -14.50 9.67 -19.29
C GLN A 204 -13.33 8.71 -19.33
N LEU A 205 -13.33 7.71 -20.23
CA LEU A 205 -12.22 6.79 -20.40
C LEU A 205 -10.96 7.50 -20.93
N GLY A 206 -11.13 8.49 -21.79
CA GLY A 206 -10.05 9.34 -22.29
C GLY A 206 -9.41 10.17 -21.17
N ALA A 207 -10.24 10.78 -20.33
CA ALA A 207 -9.78 11.53 -19.15
C ALA A 207 -9.03 10.60 -18.16
N ALA A 208 -9.56 9.42 -17.90
CA ALA A 208 -8.89 8.43 -17.04
C ALA A 208 -7.51 8.01 -17.59
N LEU A 209 -7.35 7.86 -18.89
CA LEU A 209 -6.05 7.53 -19.47
C LEU A 209 -5.03 8.68 -19.33
N LEU A 210 -5.49 9.94 -19.47
CA LEU A 210 -4.64 11.11 -19.20
C LEU A 210 -4.27 11.20 -17.71
N GLU A 211 -5.21 10.91 -16.81
CA GLU A 211 -4.95 10.82 -15.37
C GLU A 211 -3.93 9.70 -15.07
N ALA A 212 -4.08 8.53 -15.68
CA ALA A 212 -3.10 7.45 -15.55
C ALA A 212 -1.70 7.87 -16.01
N ALA A 213 -1.60 8.62 -17.11
CA ALA A 213 -0.34 9.16 -17.59
C ALA A 213 0.29 10.15 -16.58
N PHE A 214 -0.52 10.99 -15.97
CA PHE A 214 -0.10 11.92 -14.92
C PHE A 214 0.37 11.17 -13.66
N LEU A 215 -0.45 10.24 -13.16
CA LEU A 215 -0.14 9.44 -11.97
C LEU A 215 1.16 8.64 -12.16
N LEU A 216 1.35 8.02 -13.32
CA LEU A 216 2.57 7.26 -13.62
C LEU A 216 3.83 8.11 -13.50
N ARG A 217 3.81 9.33 -14.05
CA ARG A 217 4.96 10.26 -13.93
C ARG A 217 5.21 10.65 -12.49
N THR A 218 4.17 11.10 -11.79
CA THR A 218 4.30 11.66 -10.44
C THR A 218 4.65 10.61 -9.40
N GLN A 219 4.06 9.42 -9.45
CA GLN A 219 4.34 8.33 -8.50
C GLN A 219 5.76 7.79 -8.69
N SER A 220 6.18 7.55 -9.94
CA SER A 220 7.52 7.02 -10.23
C SER A 220 8.60 7.97 -9.72
N ASP A 221 8.43 9.28 -9.93
CA ASP A 221 9.35 10.31 -9.46
C ASP A 221 9.32 10.47 -7.94
N LEU A 222 8.11 10.47 -7.34
CA LEU A 222 7.94 10.65 -5.89
C LEU A 222 8.75 9.62 -5.10
N TYR A 223 8.58 8.34 -5.37
CA TYR A 223 9.25 7.30 -4.58
C TYR A 223 10.76 7.25 -4.84
N VAL A 224 11.21 7.53 -6.06
CA VAL A 224 12.66 7.68 -6.33
C VAL A 224 13.24 8.82 -5.50
N ARG A 225 12.55 9.97 -5.39
CA ARG A 225 12.98 11.08 -4.55
C ARG A 225 12.88 10.78 -3.06
N VAL A 226 11.85 10.06 -2.61
CA VAL A 226 11.73 9.60 -1.21
C VAL A 226 12.96 8.79 -0.82
N VAL A 227 13.33 7.81 -1.63
CA VAL A 227 14.51 6.97 -1.39
C VAL A 227 15.79 7.81 -1.43
N ALA A 228 15.97 8.63 -2.45
CA ALA A 228 17.16 9.49 -2.56
C ALA A 228 17.28 10.43 -1.35
N GLY A 229 16.17 10.92 -0.82
CA GLY A 229 16.12 11.72 0.40
C GLY A 229 16.47 10.93 1.65
N PHE A 230 15.91 9.74 1.85
CA PHE A 230 16.27 8.87 2.97
C PHE A 230 17.74 8.45 2.95
N LEU A 231 18.32 8.28 1.79
CA LEU A 231 19.73 7.96 1.64
C LEU A 231 20.66 9.19 1.68
N GLY A 232 20.11 10.41 1.85
CA GLY A 232 20.88 11.65 1.87
C GLY A 232 21.50 12.04 0.52
N LEU A 233 21.00 11.50 -0.60
CA LEU A 233 21.51 11.75 -1.94
C LEU A 233 20.97 13.05 -2.55
N ILE A 234 19.92 13.61 -1.97
CA ILE A 234 19.36 14.93 -2.31
C ILE A 234 19.29 15.78 -1.04
N PRO A 235 19.55 17.11 -1.15
CA PRO A 235 19.53 17.99 0.01
C PRO A 235 18.12 18.13 0.60
N PRO A 236 17.99 18.45 1.90
CA PRO A 236 16.70 18.86 2.46
C PRO A 236 16.13 20.08 1.74
N GLY A 237 14.81 20.10 1.55
CA GLY A 237 14.13 21.20 0.90
C GLY A 237 12.85 20.81 0.18
N PRO A 238 12.18 21.74 -0.52
CA PRO A 238 10.88 21.48 -1.15
C PRO A 238 10.88 20.34 -2.18
N GLY A 239 12.03 20.02 -2.77
CA GLY A 239 12.21 18.91 -3.71
C GLY A 239 12.44 17.54 -3.05
N ASN A 240 12.68 17.51 -1.74
CA ASN A 240 12.94 16.29 -0.99
C ASN A 240 11.71 15.91 -0.15
N PRO A 241 10.96 14.87 -0.54
CA PRO A 241 9.79 14.43 0.21
C PRO A 241 10.13 13.66 1.50
N ALA A 242 11.38 13.24 1.67
CA ALA A 242 11.81 12.55 2.89
C ALA A 242 12.01 13.56 4.04
N PRO A 243 11.53 13.25 5.26
CA PRO A 243 11.64 14.17 6.40
C PRO A 243 13.08 14.37 6.86
N THR A 244 13.93 13.36 6.73
CA THR A 244 15.35 13.36 7.12
C THR A 244 16.11 12.24 6.42
N ALA A 245 17.40 12.42 6.26
CA ALA A 245 18.29 11.32 5.86
C ALA A 245 18.41 10.29 7.00
N LEU A 246 18.43 9.02 6.64
CA LEU A 246 18.54 7.90 7.58
C LEU A 246 19.98 7.42 7.60
N PRO A 247 20.70 7.44 8.74
CA PRO A 247 21.98 6.76 8.84
C PRO A 247 21.79 5.25 8.61
N PRO A 248 22.72 4.56 7.91
CA PRO A 248 22.60 3.12 7.70
C PRO A 248 22.62 2.37 9.03
N ASN A 249 21.75 1.37 9.13
CA ASN A 249 21.64 0.45 10.26
C ASN A 249 21.21 1.10 11.60
N VAL A 250 20.65 2.31 11.55
CA VAL A 250 20.13 3.04 12.72
C VAL A 250 18.61 3.18 12.61
N LEU A 251 17.89 2.63 13.57
CA LEU A 251 16.44 2.81 13.68
C LEU A 251 16.13 4.23 14.12
N THR A 252 15.14 4.86 13.48
CA THR A 252 14.57 6.10 14.00
C THR A 252 13.80 5.84 15.29
N PRO A 253 13.66 6.81 16.18
CA PRO A 253 12.62 6.76 17.20
C PRO A 253 11.25 6.52 16.53
N PRO A 254 10.25 5.91 17.23
CA PRO A 254 8.88 5.85 16.74
C PRO A 254 8.31 7.25 16.53
N ILE A 255 8.03 7.60 15.28
CA ILE A 255 7.50 8.91 14.87
C ILE A 255 6.20 8.75 14.09
N GLU A 256 5.38 9.77 14.11
CA GLU A 256 4.24 9.88 13.21
C GLU A 256 4.72 10.16 11.79
N THR A 257 4.24 9.40 10.83
CA THR A 257 4.55 9.65 9.42
C THR A 257 3.78 10.90 8.96
N ALA A 258 4.49 11.92 8.52
CA ALA A 258 3.87 13.13 7.99
C ALA A 258 2.87 12.80 6.88
N ASN A 259 1.64 13.29 7.00
CA ASN A 259 0.50 12.98 6.13
C ASN A 259 0.14 11.49 6.05
N GLY A 260 0.63 10.69 7.00
CA GLY A 260 0.26 9.28 7.16
C GLY A 260 -1.06 9.11 7.90
N LEU A 261 -1.25 7.92 8.47
CA LEU A 261 -2.40 7.65 9.35
C LEU A 261 -2.18 8.32 10.72
N PRO A 262 -3.02 9.29 11.14
CA PRO A 262 -2.94 9.83 12.49
C PRO A 262 -3.11 8.72 13.56
N GLY A 263 -2.25 8.72 14.59
CA GLY A 263 -2.24 7.67 15.61
C GLY A 263 -1.58 6.36 15.16
N GLN A 264 -0.80 6.40 14.08
CA GLN A 264 0.22 5.42 13.76
C GLN A 264 1.59 5.97 14.15
N ARG A 265 2.45 5.13 14.70
CA ARG A 265 3.88 5.42 14.86
C ARG A 265 4.67 4.43 14.03
N SER A 266 5.79 4.90 13.49
CA SER A 266 6.70 4.08 12.70
C SER A 266 8.14 4.33 13.09
N SER A 267 8.91 3.26 13.25
CA SER A 267 10.37 3.28 13.33
C SER A 267 10.91 2.69 12.04
N ILE A 268 11.78 3.44 11.38
CA ILE A 268 12.35 3.06 10.08
C ILE A 268 13.86 2.91 10.19
N VAL A 269 14.40 1.98 9.45
CA VAL A 269 15.84 1.81 9.24
C VAL A 269 16.11 1.54 7.75
N GLN A 270 17.16 2.17 7.20
CA GLN A 270 17.82 1.62 6.02
C GLN A 270 18.82 0.57 6.47
N PHE A 271 18.63 -0.69 6.14
CA PHE A 271 19.62 -1.69 6.40
C PHE A 271 20.66 -1.76 5.28
N ALA A 272 21.93 -1.87 5.68
CA ALA A 272 23.06 -2.05 4.77
C ALA A 272 24.01 -3.07 5.41
N LEU A 273 23.86 -4.33 5.01
CA LEU A 273 24.56 -5.48 5.59
C LEU A 273 25.81 -5.79 4.77
N GLY A 274 26.92 -6.02 5.45
CA GLY A 274 28.11 -6.62 4.85
C GLY A 274 27.89 -8.10 4.48
N GLU A 275 28.87 -8.68 3.84
CA GLU A 275 28.85 -10.12 3.56
C GLU A 275 28.90 -10.90 4.89
N GLY A 276 28.03 -11.91 5.02
CA GLY A 276 27.94 -12.72 6.25
C GLY A 276 27.35 -11.99 7.45
N GLN A 277 26.74 -10.81 7.29
CA GLN A 277 26.12 -10.06 8.38
C GLN A 277 24.61 -10.22 8.45
N ALA A 278 24.06 -10.00 9.63
CA ALA A 278 22.66 -9.83 9.94
C ALA A 278 22.44 -8.61 10.82
N MET A 279 21.21 -8.12 10.88
CA MET A 279 20.77 -7.13 11.85
C MET A 279 19.81 -7.78 12.83
N ILE A 280 20.06 -7.69 14.12
CA ILE A 280 19.12 -8.04 15.19
C ILE A 280 18.38 -6.76 15.56
N VAL A 281 17.05 -6.80 15.50
CA VAL A 281 16.19 -5.72 16.01
C VAL A 281 15.45 -6.23 17.23
N THR A 282 15.72 -5.63 18.39
CA THR A 282 15.06 -5.94 19.65
C THR A 282 13.92 -4.96 19.89
N ALA A 283 12.72 -5.48 20.15
CA ALA A 283 11.51 -4.69 20.39
C ALA A 283 10.76 -5.18 21.63
N SER A 284 10.18 -4.23 22.37
CA SER A 284 9.23 -4.52 23.44
C SER A 284 7.88 -4.92 22.88
N PRO A 285 7.10 -5.79 23.58
CA PRO A 285 5.72 -6.02 23.23
C PRO A 285 4.91 -4.72 23.39
N SER A 286 3.96 -4.51 22.48
CA SER A 286 3.07 -3.37 22.51
C SER A 286 1.70 -3.76 23.10
N ARG A 287 1.08 -2.85 23.86
CA ARG A 287 -0.30 -2.95 24.31
C ARG A 287 -1.32 -2.49 23.26
N PHE A 288 -0.85 -1.86 22.18
CA PHE A 288 -1.70 -1.35 21.11
C PHE A 288 -2.25 -2.50 20.25
N PRO A 289 -3.40 -2.31 19.58
CA PRO A 289 -4.05 -3.36 18.80
C PRO A 289 -3.15 -3.98 17.72
N TYR A 290 -2.20 -3.22 17.19
CA TYR A 290 -1.30 -3.69 16.15
C TYR A 290 0.17 -3.28 16.40
N GLN A 291 1.06 -4.26 16.22
CA GLN A 291 2.50 -4.07 16.10
C GLN A 291 3.03 -5.08 15.06
N GLY A 292 3.66 -4.57 14.00
CA GLY A 292 4.24 -5.39 12.94
C GLY A 292 5.57 -4.85 12.44
N PHE A 293 6.39 -5.72 11.88
CA PHE A 293 7.69 -5.40 11.33
C PHE A 293 7.86 -6.02 9.95
N GLN A 294 8.28 -5.23 8.95
CA GLN A 294 8.46 -5.65 7.58
C GLN A 294 9.76 -5.15 6.98
N VAL A 295 10.21 -5.84 5.93
CA VAL A 295 11.36 -5.45 5.10
C VAL A 295 10.94 -5.26 3.65
N GLY A 296 11.70 -4.44 2.94
CA GLY A 296 11.54 -4.19 1.50
C GLY A 296 12.85 -3.77 0.85
N ASN A 297 12.82 -3.63 -0.48
CA ASN A 297 13.99 -3.37 -1.30
C ASN A 297 14.38 -1.88 -1.30
N VAL A 298 15.47 -1.56 -2.00
CA VAL A 298 15.96 -0.18 -2.18
C VAL A 298 15.04 0.69 -3.05
N TRP A 299 14.09 0.10 -3.78
CA TRP A 299 13.07 0.82 -4.55
C TRP A 299 11.89 1.25 -3.69
N PHE A 300 11.96 1.05 -2.38
CA PHE A 300 10.90 1.33 -1.43
C PHE A 300 9.63 0.51 -1.72
N GLU A 301 9.82 -0.73 -2.16
CA GLU A 301 8.76 -1.71 -2.33
C GLU A 301 8.85 -2.78 -1.24
N SER A 302 7.70 -3.21 -0.72
CA SER A 302 7.64 -4.39 0.14
C SER A 302 8.07 -5.62 -0.64
N PHE A 303 8.88 -6.50 -0.05
CA PHE A 303 9.16 -7.79 -0.68
C PHE A 303 7.89 -8.64 -0.76
N GLU A 304 7.89 -9.62 -1.65
CA GLU A 304 6.80 -10.59 -1.78
C GLU A 304 6.57 -11.29 -0.44
N TRP A 305 5.47 -10.96 0.21
CA TRP A 305 5.19 -11.31 1.59
C TRP A 305 4.24 -12.50 1.76
N ALA A 306 3.53 -12.90 0.72
CA ALA A 306 2.57 -14.00 0.82
C ALA A 306 3.26 -15.36 0.96
N ARG A 307 4.39 -15.58 0.23
CA ARG A 307 5.15 -16.83 0.21
C ARG A 307 6.48 -16.75 0.94
N HIS A 308 6.89 -15.55 1.35
CA HIS A 308 8.16 -15.30 2.03
C HIS A 308 7.92 -14.58 3.35
N GLN A 309 8.73 -14.92 4.36
CA GLN A 309 8.62 -14.29 5.67
C GLN A 309 9.33 -12.93 5.70
N THR A 310 8.80 -11.98 4.91
CA THR A 310 9.33 -10.61 4.79
C THR A 310 8.63 -9.63 5.74
N SER A 311 7.66 -10.12 6.49
CA SER A 311 6.98 -9.39 7.56
C SER A 311 6.51 -10.34 8.66
N LEU A 312 6.39 -9.85 9.87
CA LEU A 312 5.80 -10.53 11.01
C LEU A 312 5.07 -9.51 11.88
N THR A 313 3.85 -9.84 12.30
CA THR A 313 3.21 -9.18 13.43
C THR A 313 3.68 -9.79 14.74
N THR A 314 3.43 -9.15 15.87
CA THR A 314 3.74 -9.75 17.18
C THR A 314 2.89 -10.99 17.51
N ALA A 315 1.73 -11.16 16.86
CA ALA A 315 0.97 -12.42 16.94
C ALA A 315 1.63 -13.59 16.16
N GLN A 316 2.41 -13.27 15.12
CA GLN A 316 3.13 -14.25 14.31
C GLN A 316 4.56 -14.47 14.84
N ALA A 317 5.13 -13.48 15.50
CA ALA A 317 6.46 -13.53 16.06
C ALA A 317 6.47 -14.26 17.41
N ARG A 318 7.63 -14.75 17.80
CA ARG A 318 7.85 -15.37 19.10
C ARG A 318 8.67 -14.46 20.00
N ALA A 319 8.16 -14.17 21.19
CA ALA A 319 8.94 -13.52 22.23
C ALA A 319 9.89 -14.50 22.91
N ASP A 320 11.06 -14.02 23.29
CA ASP A 320 12.00 -14.75 24.15
C ASP A 320 11.52 -14.73 25.63
N ALA A 321 12.20 -15.46 26.52
CA ALA A 321 11.79 -15.59 27.91
C ALA A 321 11.75 -14.26 28.68
N ASP A 322 12.48 -13.25 28.24
CA ASP A 322 12.44 -11.89 28.80
C ASP A 322 11.24 -11.05 28.31
N GLY A 323 10.35 -11.65 27.49
CA GLY A 323 9.17 -11.02 26.93
C GLY A 323 9.45 -10.12 25.71
N ARG A 324 10.70 -9.99 25.27
CA ARG A 324 11.05 -9.16 24.10
C ARG A 324 11.08 -9.98 22.81
N TYR A 325 10.85 -9.29 21.70
CA TYR A 325 11.00 -9.86 20.37
C TYR A 325 12.38 -9.53 19.81
N ARG A 326 13.10 -10.54 19.27
CA ARG A 326 14.29 -10.33 18.44
C ARG A 326 13.98 -10.74 17.03
N PHE A 327 13.96 -9.74 16.15
CA PHE A 327 13.81 -9.95 14.71
C PHE A 327 15.19 -9.96 14.06
N VAL A 328 15.43 -10.93 13.20
CA VAL A 328 16.70 -11.06 12.49
C VAL A 328 16.50 -10.75 11.03
N ILE A 329 17.05 -9.65 10.54
CA ILE A 329 17.07 -9.25 9.14
C ILE A 329 18.33 -9.82 8.50
N SER A 330 18.20 -10.72 7.53
CA SER A 330 19.36 -11.31 6.85
C SER A 330 19.03 -11.85 5.46
N PRO A 331 20.04 -11.90 4.54
CA PRO A 331 19.87 -12.44 3.18
C PRO A 331 19.63 -13.95 3.13
N THR A 332 20.03 -14.67 4.16
CA THR A 332 19.92 -16.13 4.27
C THR A 332 19.23 -16.51 5.57
N ASP A 333 18.45 -17.60 5.55
CA ASP A 333 17.75 -18.09 6.74
C ASP A 333 18.74 -18.50 7.84
N PRO A 334 18.74 -17.80 8.98
CA PRO A 334 19.64 -18.12 10.11
C PRO A 334 19.08 -19.23 11.02
N GLY A 335 17.95 -19.84 10.67
CA GLY A 335 17.34 -20.91 11.46
C GLY A 335 16.67 -20.43 12.75
N VAL A 336 16.12 -19.20 12.80
CA VAL A 336 15.40 -18.66 13.97
C VAL A 336 13.95 -18.27 13.61
N PRO A 337 13.01 -18.25 14.59
CA PRO A 337 11.59 -17.98 14.31
C PRO A 337 11.34 -16.64 13.64
N ASN A 338 11.90 -15.58 14.20
CA ASN A 338 11.62 -14.20 13.80
C ASN A 338 12.60 -13.68 12.72
N TRP A 339 12.96 -14.55 11.77
CA TRP A 339 13.73 -14.13 10.59
C TRP A 339 12.88 -13.29 9.65
N LEU A 340 13.40 -12.15 9.19
CA LEU A 340 12.86 -11.35 8.12
C LEU A 340 13.71 -11.54 6.86
N ASP A 341 13.14 -12.23 5.88
CA ASP A 341 13.79 -12.62 4.62
C ASP A 341 13.98 -11.40 3.72
N THR A 342 15.22 -10.97 3.51
CA THR A 342 15.52 -9.87 2.59
C THR A 342 15.60 -10.29 1.12
N ARG A 343 15.19 -11.52 0.80
CA ARG A 343 15.22 -12.06 -0.57
C ARG A 343 16.63 -12.07 -1.17
N GLY A 344 17.63 -12.30 -0.34
CA GLY A 344 19.04 -12.29 -0.73
C GLY A 344 19.65 -10.88 -0.85
N GLN A 345 18.88 -9.82 -0.62
CA GLN A 345 19.38 -8.46 -0.70
C GLN A 345 20.07 -8.03 0.60
N ARG A 346 21.16 -7.30 0.48
CA ARG A 346 21.92 -6.78 1.62
C ARG A 346 21.60 -5.32 1.95
N ARG A 347 20.81 -4.64 1.10
CA ARG A 347 20.39 -3.26 1.28
C ARG A 347 18.88 -3.15 1.07
N GLY A 348 18.26 -2.26 1.82
CA GLY A 348 16.84 -2.00 1.72
C GLY A 348 16.34 -1.22 2.91
N PHE A 349 15.03 -1.29 3.13
CA PHE A 349 14.37 -0.60 4.23
C PHE A 349 13.61 -1.59 5.09
N ALA A 350 13.52 -1.28 6.39
CA ALA A 350 12.65 -2.00 7.31
C ALA A 350 11.81 -1.01 8.10
N PHE A 351 10.54 -1.36 8.31
CA PHE A 351 9.57 -0.58 9.07
C PHE A 351 8.96 -1.41 10.19
N MET A 352 9.10 -0.94 11.41
CA MET A 352 8.24 -1.35 12.52
C MET A 352 7.11 -0.34 12.65
N ARG A 353 5.88 -0.81 12.77
CA ARG A 353 4.68 0.02 12.86
C ARG A 353 3.83 -0.39 14.03
N TRP A 354 3.20 0.61 14.65
CA TRP A 354 2.17 0.47 15.66
C TRP A 354 0.95 1.26 15.21
N GLN A 355 -0.24 0.69 15.39
CA GLN A 355 -1.51 1.37 15.03
C GLN A 355 -2.52 1.23 16.17
N GLY A 356 -3.54 2.09 16.13
CA GLY A 356 -4.54 2.16 17.19
C GLY A 356 -4.04 2.82 18.47
N LEU A 357 -3.01 3.69 18.36
CA LEU A 357 -2.42 4.34 19.50
C LEU A 357 -3.35 5.41 20.08
N ASP A 358 -3.50 5.36 21.40
CA ASP A 358 -4.14 6.36 22.24
C ASP A 358 -3.14 7.21 23.05
N GLU A 359 -1.86 6.77 23.08
CA GLU A 359 -0.74 7.48 23.67
C GLU A 359 0.57 7.21 22.92
N ASP A 360 1.62 7.93 23.25
CA ASP A 360 2.94 7.73 22.65
C ASP A 360 3.65 6.49 23.22
N ILE A 361 4.56 5.92 22.42
CA ILE A 361 5.42 4.82 22.84
C ILE A 361 6.50 5.39 23.77
N PRO A 362 6.65 4.87 25.00
CA PRO A 362 7.69 5.32 25.92
C PRO A 362 9.09 5.12 25.33
N PRO A 363 10.05 6.03 25.57
CA PRO A 363 11.42 5.88 25.08
C PRO A 363 12.11 4.58 25.53
N ALA A 364 11.76 4.03 26.68
CA ALA A 364 12.27 2.74 27.16
C ALA A 364 11.84 1.54 26.30
N ASP A 365 10.76 1.70 25.51
CA ASP A 365 10.20 0.68 24.61
C ASP A 365 10.60 0.89 23.15
N PHE A 366 11.44 1.89 22.86
CA PHE A 366 11.93 2.11 21.51
C PHE A 366 12.75 0.89 21.03
N PRO A 367 12.54 0.45 19.79
CA PRO A 367 13.32 -0.66 19.27
C PRO A 367 14.79 -0.28 19.11
N THR A 368 15.66 -1.24 19.29
CA THR A 368 17.10 -1.10 19.08
C THR A 368 17.58 -2.04 17.98
N ALA A 369 18.65 -1.67 17.29
CA ALA A 369 19.27 -2.49 16.25
C ALA A 369 20.75 -2.66 16.48
N GLU A 370 21.28 -3.85 16.17
CA GLU A 370 22.69 -4.16 16.18
C GLU A 370 23.07 -5.02 14.97
N ILE A 371 24.27 -4.81 14.44
CA ILE A 371 24.83 -5.62 13.36
C ILE A 371 25.70 -6.69 13.97
N VAL A 372 25.49 -7.93 13.53
CA VAL A 372 26.22 -9.11 14.00
C VAL A 372 26.67 -9.96 12.82
N ASP A 373 27.68 -10.77 13.01
CA ASP A 373 28.06 -11.77 12.03
C ASP A 373 27.11 -12.98 12.12
N LEU A 374 26.63 -13.45 10.98
CA LEU A 374 25.75 -14.63 10.91
C LEU A 374 26.38 -15.87 11.56
N ALA A 375 27.71 -15.99 11.49
CA ALA A 375 28.45 -17.11 12.10
C ALA A 375 28.36 -17.12 13.64
N SER A 376 28.25 -15.94 14.26
CA SER A 376 28.12 -15.79 15.72
C SER A 376 26.70 -15.48 16.18
N LEU A 377 25.74 -15.34 15.27
CA LEU A 377 24.37 -14.93 15.56
C LEU A 377 23.73 -15.68 16.73
N ARG A 378 24.02 -16.99 16.83
CA ARG A 378 23.44 -17.83 17.90
C ARG A 378 23.90 -17.40 19.30
N SER A 379 25.11 -16.92 19.45
CA SER A 379 25.62 -16.40 20.71
C SER A 379 25.13 -15.01 21.08
N GLU A 380 24.66 -14.25 20.08
CA GLU A 380 24.09 -12.92 20.28
C GLU A 380 22.57 -12.96 20.62
N LEU A 381 21.94 -14.11 20.43
CA LEU A 381 20.53 -14.33 20.77
C LEU A 381 20.40 -14.99 22.15
N PRO A 382 19.29 -14.74 22.88
CA PRO A 382 18.99 -15.46 24.11
C PRO A 382 19.11 -16.99 23.96
N ALA A 383 19.58 -17.66 24.99
CA ALA A 383 19.77 -19.12 24.95
C ALA A 383 18.47 -19.90 24.70
N ASP A 384 17.31 -19.31 25.07
CA ASP A 384 16.00 -19.88 24.91
C ASP A 384 15.37 -19.55 23.53
N THR A 385 16.00 -18.72 22.68
CA THR A 385 15.52 -18.51 21.31
C THR A 385 15.54 -19.83 20.55
N PRO A 386 14.40 -20.33 20.02
CA PRO A 386 14.36 -21.65 19.39
C PRO A 386 15.11 -21.68 18.06
N THR A 387 15.50 -22.90 17.68
CA THR A 387 16.00 -23.18 16.33
C THR A 387 14.86 -23.63 15.43
N ILE A 388 14.87 -23.16 14.19
CA ILE A 388 13.93 -23.58 13.12
C ILE A 388 14.73 -24.32 12.06
N ASP A 389 14.40 -25.59 11.86
CA ASP A 389 14.98 -26.40 10.79
C ASP A 389 14.34 -26.08 9.41
N PRO A 390 15.00 -26.37 8.30
CA PRO A 390 14.46 -26.10 6.95
C PRO A 390 13.09 -26.73 6.68
N PRO A 391 12.78 -27.99 7.07
CA PRO A 391 11.44 -28.55 6.91
C PRO A 391 10.36 -27.80 7.69
N THR A 392 10.68 -27.34 8.90
CA THR A 392 9.75 -26.50 9.69
C THR A 392 9.54 -25.15 9.03
N ARG A 393 10.61 -24.52 8.53
CA ARG A 393 10.50 -23.26 7.76
C ARG A 393 9.57 -23.42 6.55
N GLN A 394 9.74 -24.48 5.77
CA GLN A 394 8.87 -24.76 4.62
C GLN A 394 7.40 -24.90 5.02
N ARG A 395 7.09 -25.59 6.13
CA ARG A 395 5.71 -25.69 6.64
C ARG A 395 5.15 -24.32 7.05
N LEU A 396 5.94 -23.49 7.73
CA LEU A 396 5.51 -22.14 8.11
C LEU A 396 5.22 -21.26 6.89
N LEU A 397 6.05 -21.32 5.85
CA LEU A 397 5.82 -20.58 4.61
C LEU A 397 4.58 -21.08 3.85
N ALA A 398 4.32 -22.39 3.82
CA ALA A 398 3.11 -22.95 3.22
C ALA A 398 1.84 -22.48 3.97
N ILE A 399 1.87 -22.46 5.31
CA ILE A 399 0.77 -21.92 6.12
C ILE A 399 0.59 -20.43 5.82
N ARG A 400 1.67 -19.64 5.77
CA ARG A 400 1.63 -18.21 5.43
C ARG A 400 0.96 -17.97 4.08
N GLU A 401 1.30 -18.75 3.04
CA GLU A 401 0.69 -18.64 1.71
C GLU A 401 -0.82 -18.93 1.74
N ILE A 402 -1.25 -19.92 2.50
CA ILE A 402 -2.68 -20.24 2.67
C ILE A 402 -3.41 -19.07 3.33
N LEU A 403 -2.87 -18.51 4.43
CA LEU A 403 -3.47 -17.41 5.17
C LEU A 403 -3.53 -16.13 4.33
N ALA A 404 -2.44 -15.79 3.64
CA ALA A 404 -2.40 -14.68 2.70
C ALA A 404 -3.44 -14.85 1.58
N SER A 405 -3.49 -16.03 0.96
CA SER A 405 -4.46 -16.34 -0.11
C SER A 405 -5.91 -16.27 0.36
N ARG A 406 -6.21 -16.67 1.61
CA ARG A 406 -7.54 -16.56 2.20
C ARG A 406 -7.95 -15.09 2.32
N ARG A 407 -7.12 -14.26 2.90
CA ARG A 407 -7.35 -12.82 3.06
C ARG A 407 -7.54 -12.11 1.71
N LEU A 408 -6.73 -12.47 0.70
CA LEU A 408 -6.79 -11.88 -0.63
C LEU A 408 -8.05 -12.29 -1.43
N ARG A 409 -8.51 -13.54 -1.30
CA ARG A 409 -9.69 -14.05 -2.04
C ARG A 409 -11.01 -13.44 -1.60
N GLN A 410 -11.18 -13.15 -0.33
CA GLN A 410 -12.43 -12.60 0.22
C GLN A 410 -12.74 -11.18 -0.27
N THR A 411 -11.84 -10.58 -1.04
CA THR A 411 -11.89 -9.18 -1.45
C THR A 411 -11.87 -8.97 -2.96
N GLY A 412 -12.18 -10.01 -3.75
CA GLY A 412 -11.96 -10.07 -5.22
C GLY A 412 -12.84 -9.21 -6.13
N GLY A 413 -13.83 -8.45 -5.61
CA GLY A 413 -14.71 -7.62 -6.43
C GLY A 413 -13.99 -6.58 -7.33
N PRO A 414 -13.03 -5.80 -6.81
CA PRO A 414 -12.33 -4.76 -7.56
C PRO A 414 -11.49 -5.28 -8.75
N VAL A 415 -10.99 -6.52 -8.68
CA VAL A 415 -10.19 -7.12 -9.76
C VAL A 415 -11.02 -7.35 -11.00
N ARG A 416 -12.26 -7.83 -10.82
CA ARG A 416 -13.21 -8.05 -11.93
C ARG A 416 -13.59 -6.73 -12.59
N GLU A 417 -13.85 -5.70 -11.78
CA GLU A 417 -14.20 -4.37 -12.27
C GLU A 417 -13.05 -3.75 -13.07
N LEU A 418 -11.82 -3.84 -12.58
CA LEU A 418 -10.67 -3.35 -13.33
C LEU A 418 -10.50 -4.06 -14.67
N ALA A 419 -10.68 -5.38 -14.71
CA ALA A 419 -10.61 -6.14 -15.96
C ALA A 419 -11.67 -5.69 -16.97
N LEU A 420 -12.90 -5.40 -16.50
CA LEU A 420 -13.95 -4.86 -17.34
C LEU A 420 -13.60 -3.46 -17.88
N ARG A 421 -13.08 -2.57 -17.02
CA ARG A 421 -12.66 -1.21 -17.39
C ARG A 421 -11.50 -1.21 -18.38
N LEU A 422 -10.51 -2.08 -18.19
CA LEU A 422 -9.42 -2.28 -19.15
C LEU A 422 -9.94 -2.77 -20.51
N GLY A 423 -10.93 -3.70 -20.52
CA GLY A 423 -11.58 -4.17 -21.74
C GLY A 423 -12.34 -3.06 -22.47
N GLU A 424 -13.02 -2.18 -21.74
CA GLU A 424 -13.69 -1.01 -22.31
C GLU A 424 -12.69 0.01 -22.87
N LEU A 425 -11.62 0.27 -22.15
CA LEU A 425 -10.54 1.16 -22.61
C LEU A 425 -9.91 0.65 -23.90
N ALA A 426 -9.57 -0.64 -23.97
CA ALA A 426 -9.02 -1.25 -25.18
C ALA A 426 -9.98 -1.12 -26.39
N ARG A 427 -11.28 -1.26 -26.17
CA ARG A 427 -12.30 -1.08 -27.23
C ARG A 427 -12.36 0.36 -27.72
N VAL A 428 -12.24 1.34 -26.81
CA VAL A 428 -12.27 2.78 -27.12
C VAL A 428 -11.00 3.20 -27.86
N LEU A 429 -9.83 2.70 -27.46
CA LEU A 429 -8.55 3.03 -28.06
C LEU A 429 -8.31 2.33 -29.41
N GLY A 430 -9.02 1.22 -29.67
CA GLY A 430 -8.88 0.43 -30.90
C GLY A 430 -7.55 -0.35 -30.98
N THR A 431 -7.42 -1.15 -32.04
CA THR A 431 -6.29 -2.08 -32.23
C THR A 431 -4.95 -1.40 -32.56
N ARG A 432 -4.96 -0.10 -32.79
CA ARG A 432 -3.71 0.68 -33.10
C ARG A 432 -2.95 1.13 -31.85
N CYS A 433 -3.54 0.96 -30.67
CA CYS A 433 -2.85 1.25 -29.41
C CYS A 433 -2.13 -0.02 -28.93
N PRO A 434 -0.81 0.02 -28.67
CA PRO A 434 -0.06 -1.18 -28.23
C PRO A 434 -0.61 -1.81 -26.93
N PHE A 435 -1.36 -1.06 -26.12
CA PHE A 435 -2.05 -1.58 -24.92
C PHE A 435 -3.26 -2.45 -25.23
N SER A 436 -3.84 -2.39 -26.45
CA SER A 436 -4.95 -3.26 -26.83
C SER A 436 -4.53 -4.74 -26.83
N ASN A 437 -3.25 -5.04 -26.97
CA ASN A 437 -2.71 -6.40 -26.95
C ASN A 437 -2.46 -6.93 -25.52
N LEU A 438 -2.46 -6.06 -24.50
CA LEU A 438 -2.29 -6.45 -23.10
C LEU A 438 -3.62 -6.91 -22.46
N VAL A 439 -4.76 -6.63 -23.12
CA VAL A 439 -6.06 -7.06 -22.64
C VAL A 439 -6.40 -8.42 -23.23
N PRO A 440 -6.69 -9.45 -22.43
CA PRO A 440 -7.07 -10.76 -22.94
C PRO A 440 -8.28 -10.63 -23.89
N ARG A 441 -8.18 -11.15 -25.10
CA ARG A 441 -9.26 -11.12 -26.11
C ARG A 441 -10.58 -11.76 -25.62
N ASN A 442 -10.51 -12.55 -24.55
CA ASN A 442 -11.65 -13.27 -23.96
C ASN A 442 -12.28 -12.54 -22.76
N ALA A 443 -11.83 -11.36 -22.36
CA ALA A 443 -12.43 -10.61 -21.26
C ALA A 443 -13.92 -10.22 -21.52
N THR A 444 -14.38 -10.28 -22.76
CA THR A 444 -15.77 -10.05 -23.15
C THR A 444 -16.68 -11.28 -23.00
N GLN A 445 -16.14 -12.49 -22.78
CA GLN A 445 -16.94 -13.72 -22.69
C GLN A 445 -17.13 -14.26 -21.25
N VAL A 446 -16.58 -13.60 -20.23
CA VAL A 446 -16.75 -14.04 -18.83
C VAL A 446 -18.11 -13.66 -18.22
N GLY A 447 -19.03 -13.15 -19.05
CA GLY A 447 -20.31 -12.56 -18.61
C GLY A 447 -21.50 -13.52 -18.43
N THR A 448 -21.41 -14.83 -18.72
CA THR A 448 -22.60 -15.72 -18.63
C THR A 448 -22.24 -17.16 -18.29
N ARG A 449 -21.59 -17.40 -17.18
CA ARG A 449 -21.74 -18.71 -16.53
C ARG A 449 -22.26 -18.44 -15.12
N ASN A 450 -23.55 -18.72 -14.95
CA ASN A 450 -24.17 -18.90 -13.66
C ASN A 450 -23.35 -19.95 -12.89
N LEU A 451 -22.90 -19.56 -11.73
CA LEU A 451 -22.48 -20.52 -10.71
C LEU A 451 -23.73 -20.76 -9.87
N ASP A 452 -24.40 -21.88 -10.12
CA ASP A 452 -25.31 -22.52 -9.19
C ASP A 452 -24.51 -23.04 -7.97
#